data_be9dd6adde73e4bdeea93ba153a85e74
#
_entry.id   be9dd6adde73e4bdeea93ba153a85e74
#
_cell.length_a   1.000
_cell.length_b   1.000
_cell.length_c   1.000
_cell.angle_alpha   90.00
_cell.angle_beta   90.00
_cell.angle_gamma   90.00
#
_symmetry.space_group_name_H-M   'P 1'
#
loop_
_entity.id
_entity.type
_entity.pdbx_description
1 polymer ?
#
loop_
_entity_poly.entity_id
_entity_poly.type
_entity_poly.pdbx_seq_one_letter_code
_entity_poly.pdbx_strand_id
1 'polypeptide(L)'
;MAHNTDAIHAGYEPDEFMGSINVPIYASTTFAQDAPNDLRGGYEYGRVANPTVDSLARTVAALEGGKHGRVYASGMAATDHLLRVLLRPGDHLIMGHDAYGGTYRLIAVSYTHLRAHE
;
A
#
# COMPACT_ATOMS: atom_id res chain seq x y z
N MET A 1 -14.59 -15.41 -8.85
CA MET A 1 -15.13 -14.57 -9.93
C MET A 1 -14.14 -14.54 -11.09
N ALA A 2 -14.57 -14.15 -12.30
CA ALA A 2 -13.62 -14.04 -13.42
C ALA A 2 -12.70 -12.82 -13.19
N HIS A 3 -11.41 -12.93 -13.48
CA HIS A 3 -10.40 -11.88 -13.28
C HIS A 3 -10.83 -10.50 -13.79
N ASN A 4 -11.48 -10.43 -14.95
CA ASN A 4 -11.99 -9.17 -15.51
C ASN A 4 -13.11 -8.55 -14.65
N THR A 5 -13.96 -9.36 -14.02
CA THR A 5 -15.00 -8.88 -13.10
C THR A 5 -14.37 -8.34 -11.82
N ASP A 6 -13.36 -9.01 -11.30
CA ASP A 6 -12.65 -8.58 -10.10
C ASP A 6 -11.88 -7.27 -10.36
N ALA A 7 -11.31 -7.09 -11.55
CA ALA A 7 -10.65 -5.85 -11.94
C ALA A 7 -11.56 -4.61 -11.92
N ILE A 8 -12.87 -4.82 -12.14
CA ILE A 8 -13.86 -3.74 -12.19
C ILE A 8 -14.54 -3.53 -10.82
N HIS A 9 -14.82 -4.59 -10.11
CA HIS A 9 -15.72 -4.56 -8.94
C HIS A 9 -15.04 -4.83 -7.59
N ALA A 10 -13.86 -5.45 -7.57
CA ALA A 10 -13.20 -5.72 -6.31
C ALA A 10 -12.72 -4.42 -5.61
N GLY A 11 -12.76 -4.43 -4.29
CA GLY A 11 -12.21 -3.33 -3.47
C GLY A 11 -13.14 -2.15 -3.26
N TYR A 12 -14.33 -2.13 -3.87
CA TYR A 12 -15.30 -1.06 -3.67
C TYR A 12 -16.73 -1.59 -3.75
N GLU A 13 -17.57 -1.13 -2.83
CA GLU A 13 -19.03 -1.27 -2.87
C GLU A 13 -19.63 0.10 -3.22
N PRO A 14 -20.79 0.15 -3.88
CA PRO A 14 -21.45 1.42 -4.18
C PRO A 14 -21.62 2.29 -2.93
N ASP A 15 -21.33 3.58 -3.08
CA ASP A 15 -21.41 4.54 -1.98
C ASP A 15 -22.82 4.62 -1.40
N GLU A 16 -22.95 4.50 -0.08
CA GLU A 16 -24.24 4.48 0.62
C GLU A 16 -25.00 5.80 0.52
N PHE A 17 -24.29 6.94 0.35
CA PHE A 17 -24.94 8.26 0.30
C PHE A 17 -25.43 8.62 -1.09
N MET A 18 -24.59 8.45 -2.10
CA MET A 18 -24.88 8.87 -3.48
C MET A 18 -25.06 7.73 -4.45
N GLY A 19 -24.84 6.49 -4.04
CA GLY A 19 -24.92 5.30 -4.88
C GLY A 19 -23.88 5.28 -6.01
N SER A 20 -22.76 5.94 -5.82
CA SER A 20 -21.67 6.00 -6.80
C SER A 20 -21.11 4.60 -7.04
N ILE A 21 -21.10 4.17 -8.30
CA ILE A 21 -20.57 2.84 -8.70
C ILE A 21 -19.05 2.87 -8.77
N ASN A 22 -18.46 3.99 -9.14
CA ASN A 22 -17.02 4.17 -9.17
C ASN A 22 -16.53 4.77 -7.85
N VAL A 23 -15.31 4.40 -7.46
CA VAL A 23 -14.66 4.97 -6.27
C VAL A 23 -14.55 6.48 -6.41
N PRO A 24 -15.14 7.27 -5.50
CA PRO A 24 -14.94 8.72 -5.47
C PRO A 24 -13.47 9.06 -5.19
N ILE A 25 -13.02 10.18 -5.77
CA ILE A 25 -11.69 10.73 -5.47
C ILE A 25 -11.79 11.57 -4.21
N TYR A 26 -11.29 11.07 -3.10
CA TYR A 26 -11.22 11.80 -1.84
C TYR A 26 -9.96 12.66 -1.78
N ALA A 27 -10.08 13.92 -2.19
CA ALA A 27 -8.99 14.90 -2.09
C ALA A 27 -8.89 15.55 -0.71
N SER A 28 -9.74 15.14 0.24
CA SER A 28 -9.74 15.67 1.60
C SER A 28 -8.49 15.30 2.36
N THR A 29 -7.97 16.26 3.13
CA THR A 29 -6.85 16.02 4.05
C THR A 29 -7.32 15.57 5.43
N THR A 30 -8.45 16.11 5.91
CA THR A 30 -8.96 15.82 7.26
C THR A 30 -10.39 15.31 7.16
N PHE A 31 -10.71 14.30 7.94
CA PHE A 31 -12.03 13.71 8.04
C PHE A 31 -12.67 14.06 9.37
N ALA A 32 -13.98 14.27 9.38
CA ALA A 32 -14.73 14.56 10.61
C ALA A 32 -14.77 13.32 11.52
N GLN A 33 -14.73 13.57 12.82
CA GLN A 33 -14.93 12.58 13.86
C GLN A 33 -16.26 12.86 14.57
N ASP A 34 -16.94 11.84 15.02
CA ASP A 34 -18.19 11.98 15.79
C ASP A 34 -17.92 12.32 17.27
N ALA A 35 -16.78 11.87 17.79
CA ALA A 35 -16.22 12.21 19.09
C ALA A 35 -14.68 12.08 19.03
N PRO A 36 -13.91 12.52 20.02
CA PRO A 36 -12.47 12.28 20.08
C PRO A 36 -12.13 10.79 19.92
N ASN A 37 -11.35 10.47 18.87
CA ASN A 37 -10.99 9.11 18.45
C ASN A 37 -12.15 8.23 17.93
N ASP A 38 -13.33 8.80 17.70
CA ASP A 38 -14.46 8.11 17.04
C ASP A 38 -14.48 8.49 15.56
N LEU A 39 -13.77 7.69 14.75
CA LEU A 39 -13.48 7.98 13.36
C LEU A 39 -14.60 7.50 12.44
N ARG A 40 -15.17 8.37 11.63
CA ARG A 40 -16.12 7.99 10.58
C ARG A 40 -15.42 7.13 9.53
N GLY A 41 -15.90 5.90 9.34
CA GLY A 41 -15.34 4.96 8.38
C GLY A 41 -13.86 4.58 8.64
N GLY A 42 -13.30 4.94 9.81
CA GLY A 42 -11.91 4.67 10.16
C GLY A 42 -10.90 5.70 9.63
N TYR A 43 -11.37 6.83 9.10
CA TYR A 43 -10.51 7.86 8.50
C TYR A 43 -10.39 9.08 9.41
N GLU A 44 -9.17 9.54 9.60
CA GLU A 44 -8.83 10.75 10.35
C GLU A 44 -8.14 11.78 9.43
N TYR A 45 -7.09 11.34 8.76
CA TYR A 45 -6.25 12.22 7.96
C TYR A 45 -5.74 11.50 6.70
N GLY A 46 -5.89 12.13 5.54
CA GLY A 46 -5.65 11.54 4.22
C GLY A 46 -4.21 11.05 3.96
N ARG A 47 -3.20 11.54 4.72
CA ARG A 47 -1.84 11.01 4.65
C ARG A 47 -1.69 9.67 5.39
N VAL A 48 -2.51 9.46 6.42
CA VAL A 48 -2.48 8.21 7.20
C VAL A 48 -3.29 7.13 6.51
N ALA A 49 -4.52 7.46 6.10
CA ALA A 49 -5.43 6.59 5.38
C ALA A 49 -6.39 7.41 4.51
N ASN A 50 -6.70 6.92 3.32
CA ASN A 50 -7.59 7.58 2.37
C ASN A 50 -8.45 6.54 1.66
N PRO A 51 -9.79 6.73 1.56
CA PRO A 51 -10.69 5.74 0.96
C PRO A 51 -10.34 5.37 -0.47
N THR A 52 -9.87 6.33 -1.28
CA THR A 52 -9.45 6.08 -2.67
C THR A 52 -8.23 5.16 -2.73
N VAL A 53 -7.23 5.42 -1.89
CA VAL A 53 -6.01 4.60 -1.80
C VAL A 53 -6.30 3.21 -1.27
N ASP A 54 -7.16 3.11 -0.25
CA ASP A 54 -7.55 1.83 0.34
C ASP A 54 -8.36 0.97 -0.63
N SER A 55 -9.21 1.60 -1.46
CA SER A 55 -9.91 0.87 -2.51
C SER A 55 -8.94 0.25 -3.51
N LEU A 56 -7.95 1.02 -3.99
CA LEU A 56 -6.91 0.48 -4.88
C LEU A 56 -6.14 -0.67 -4.21
N ALA A 57 -5.77 -0.51 -2.94
CA ALA A 57 -5.06 -1.56 -2.20
C ALA A 57 -5.88 -2.86 -2.10
N ARG A 58 -7.18 -2.76 -1.83
CA ARG A 58 -8.10 -3.93 -1.81
C ARG A 58 -8.27 -4.55 -3.18
N THR A 59 -8.40 -3.75 -4.24
CA THR A 59 -8.53 -4.25 -5.61
C THR A 59 -7.30 -5.04 -6.02
N VAL A 60 -6.10 -4.50 -5.81
CA VAL A 60 -4.85 -5.20 -6.14
C VAL A 60 -4.71 -6.48 -5.32
N ALA A 61 -5.02 -6.44 -4.02
CA ALA A 61 -5.00 -7.64 -3.19
C ALA A 61 -5.95 -8.73 -3.73
N ALA A 62 -7.17 -8.36 -4.13
CA ALA A 62 -8.13 -9.31 -4.69
C ALA A 62 -7.64 -9.93 -6.01
N LEU A 63 -7.06 -9.12 -6.91
CA LEU A 63 -6.53 -9.58 -8.20
C LEU A 63 -5.36 -10.54 -8.04
N GLU A 64 -4.51 -10.31 -7.04
CA GLU A 64 -3.34 -11.14 -6.73
C GLU A 64 -3.65 -12.29 -5.75
N GLY A 65 -4.91 -12.46 -5.34
CA GLY A 65 -5.30 -13.48 -4.35
C GLY A 65 -4.72 -13.24 -2.95
N GLY A 66 -4.29 -12.01 -2.66
CA GLY A 66 -3.71 -11.60 -1.39
C GLY A 66 -4.79 -11.20 -0.36
N LYS A 67 -4.48 -11.35 0.92
CA LYS A 67 -5.34 -10.85 2.00
C LYS A 67 -5.25 -9.33 2.18
N HIS A 68 -4.08 -8.76 1.91
CA HIS A 68 -3.76 -7.36 2.17
C HIS A 68 -3.00 -6.78 0.99
N GLY A 69 -3.30 -5.54 0.64
CA GLY A 69 -2.55 -4.72 -0.29
C GLY A 69 -2.02 -3.46 0.40
N ARG A 70 -0.96 -2.88 -0.16
CA ARG A 70 -0.45 -1.56 0.23
C ARG A 70 -0.06 -0.80 -1.02
N VAL A 71 -0.35 0.48 -1.03
CA VAL A 71 -0.07 1.38 -2.15
C VAL A 71 0.98 2.41 -1.71
N TYR A 72 1.91 2.68 -2.59
CA TYR A 72 3.02 3.61 -2.36
C TYR A 72 3.12 4.61 -3.51
N ALA A 73 3.72 5.76 -3.25
CA ALA A 73 3.91 6.80 -4.25
C ALA A 73 4.92 6.43 -5.34
N SER A 74 5.71 5.39 -5.13
CA SER A 74 6.65 4.84 -6.13
C SER A 74 6.99 3.39 -5.85
N GLY A 75 7.43 2.65 -6.89
CA GLY A 75 7.93 1.28 -6.74
C GLY A 75 9.14 1.19 -5.82
N MET A 76 10.01 2.18 -5.82
CA MET A 76 11.16 2.22 -4.90
C MET A 76 10.74 2.38 -3.44
N ALA A 77 9.71 3.19 -3.17
CA ALA A 77 9.15 3.30 -1.82
C ALA A 77 8.54 1.97 -1.37
N ALA A 78 7.85 1.26 -2.25
CA ALA A 78 7.32 -0.07 -1.96
C ALA A 78 8.45 -1.08 -1.67
N THR A 79 9.49 -1.09 -2.48
CA THR A 79 10.66 -1.98 -2.31
C THR A 79 11.40 -1.69 -1.00
N ASP A 80 11.70 -0.43 -0.70
CA ASP A 80 12.39 -0.04 0.54
C ASP A 80 11.57 -0.45 1.78
N HIS A 81 10.27 -0.16 1.77
CA HIS A 81 9.40 -0.52 2.88
C HIS A 81 9.33 -2.05 3.06
N LEU A 82 9.19 -2.81 1.97
CA LEU A 82 9.14 -4.27 2.02
C LEU A 82 10.40 -4.85 2.65
N LEU A 83 11.57 -4.39 2.20
CA LEU A 83 12.86 -4.85 2.72
C LEU A 83 13.01 -4.55 4.22
N ARG A 84 12.66 -3.33 4.64
CA ARG A 84 12.75 -2.94 6.07
C ARG A 84 11.79 -3.68 6.99
N VAL A 85 10.63 -4.10 6.48
CA VAL A 85 9.65 -4.84 7.27
C VAL A 85 10.01 -6.32 7.38
N LEU A 86 10.54 -6.91 6.30
CA LEU A 86 10.79 -8.35 6.22
C LEU A 86 12.19 -8.75 6.68
N LEU A 87 13.20 -7.88 6.53
CA LEU A 87 14.59 -8.22 6.78
C LEU A 87 15.10 -7.60 8.08
N ARG A 88 15.94 -8.38 8.77
CA ARG A 88 16.70 -7.96 9.95
C ARG A 88 18.20 -8.03 9.65
N PRO A 89 19.04 -7.33 10.41
CA PRO A 89 20.49 -7.52 10.33
C PRO A 89 20.87 -8.99 10.44
N GLY A 90 21.67 -9.47 9.48
CA GLY A 90 22.07 -10.90 9.41
C GLY A 90 21.23 -11.78 8.48
N ASP A 91 20.07 -11.31 8.02
CA ASP A 91 19.26 -12.06 7.04
C ASP A 91 19.91 -12.05 5.65
N HIS A 92 19.60 -13.07 4.86
CA HIS A 92 20.09 -13.22 3.49
C HIS A 92 19.02 -12.84 2.48
N LEU A 93 19.40 -12.02 1.50
CA LEU A 93 18.56 -11.64 0.36
C LEU A 93 19.18 -12.15 -0.94
N ILE A 94 18.37 -12.86 -1.73
CA ILE A 94 18.73 -13.26 -3.10
C ILE A 94 17.94 -12.42 -4.07
N MET A 95 18.61 -11.81 -5.04
CA MET A 95 18.02 -10.97 -6.07
C MET A 95 18.54 -11.35 -7.44
N GLY A 96 17.68 -11.29 -8.47
CA GLY A 96 18.10 -11.46 -9.86
C GLY A 96 19.16 -10.41 -10.27
N HIS A 97 20.14 -10.81 -11.07
CA HIS A 97 21.22 -9.92 -11.52
C HIS A 97 20.73 -8.82 -12.49
N ASP A 98 19.59 -9.04 -13.12
CA ASP A 98 18.92 -8.14 -14.07
C ASP A 98 17.86 -7.24 -13.39
N ALA A 99 17.84 -7.18 -12.06
CA ALA A 99 16.95 -6.31 -11.32
C ALA A 99 17.18 -4.83 -11.64
N TYR A 100 16.12 -4.04 -11.49
CA TYR A 100 16.20 -2.60 -11.69
C TYR A 100 17.34 -1.97 -10.89
N GLY A 101 18.17 -1.15 -11.55
CA GLY A 101 19.39 -0.58 -10.97
C GLY A 101 19.16 0.26 -9.70
N GLY A 102 17.93 0.82 -9.51
CA GLY A 102 17.54 1.49 -8.28
C GLY A 102 17.42 0.51 -7.11
N THR A 103 16.83 -0.66 -7.34
CA THR A 103 16.72 -1.73 -6.34
C THR A 103 18.10 -2.24 -5.93
N TYR A 104 18.99 -2.46 -6.91
CA TYR A 104 20.36 -2.85 -6.63
C TYR A 104 21.09 -1.82 -5.74
N ARG A 105 21.00 -0.54 -6.09
CA ARG A 105 21.61 0.54 -5.29
C ARG A 105 21.04 0.62 -3.87
N LEU A 106 19.73 0.51 -3.73
CA LEU A 106 19.06 0.50 -2.43
C LEU A 106 19.60 -0.62 -1.54
N ILE A 107 19.66 -1.84 -2.08
CA ILE A 107 20.13 -3.01 -1.33
C ILE A 107 21.62 -2.86 -0.98
N ALA A 108 22.46 -2.48 -1.94
CA ALA A 108 23.89 -2.30 -1.71
C ALA A 108 24.19 -1.27 -0.61
N VAL A 109 23.48 -0.13 -0.62
CA VAL A 109 23.64 0.91 0.41
C VAL A 109 23.08 0.44 1.75
N SER A 110 21.87 -0.07 1.78
CA SER A 110 21.22 -0.50 3.04
C SER A 110 21.99 -1.64 3.71
N TYR A 111 22.54 -2.58 2.95
CA TYR A 111 23.34 -3.67 3.50
C TYR A 111 24.68 -3.21 4.08
N THR A 112 25.35 -2.24 3.46
CA THR A 112 26.59 -1.69 4.00
C THR A 112 26.34 -0.91 5.30
N HIS A 113 25.23 -0.19 5.41
CA HIS A 113 24.90 0.57 6.62
C HIS A 113 24.29 -0.30 7.74
N LEU A 114 23.54 -1.35 7.41
CA LEU A 114 23.00 -2.29 8.42
C LEU A 114 24.08 -3.21 9.02
N ARG A 115 25.21 -3.41 8.33
CA ARG A 115 26.40 -4.11 8.87
C ARG A 115 27.30 -3.24 9.75
N ALA A 116 27.15 -1.95 9.72
CA ALA A 116 28.03 -1.02 10.45
C ALA A 116 27.73 -0.92 11.95
N HIS A 117 26.91 -1.78 12.50
CA HIS A 117 26.55 -1.84 13.93
C HIS A 117 26.86 -3.20 14.58
N GLU A 118 27.86 -3.93 14.06
CA GLU A 118 28.54 -5.00 14.81
C GLU A 118 29.81 -4.46 15.46
#